data_c476ee70f0842c1c12bec989a222b237
#
_entry.id   c476ee70f0842c1c12bec989a222b237
#
_cell.length_a   1.000
_cell.length_b   1.000
_cell.length_c   1.000
_cell.angle_alpha   90.00
_cell.angle_beta   90.00
_cell.angle_gamma   90.00
#
_symmetry.space_group_name_H-M   'P 1'
#
loop_
_entity.id
_entity.type
_entity.pdbx_description
1 polymer ?
#
loop_
_entity_poly.entity_id
_entity_poly.type
_entity_poly.pdbx_seq_one_letter_code
_entity_poly.pdbx_strand_id
1 'polypeptide(L)'
;MSDIKEFISNGFVIKRKLFSNEEIDKLNQYIAIRQDKEKSARETTTSTGKLTMTMWNHPSEDLFGKFSTNERIVKPMEIFLNDEVYHYHSKIIWKNPGDGGFDWHQDYGYWYHNACLYPDMASCFIMLDKANKENGCLKVLKGSHRVGRISHARSDTPEQTADNERISELEKRHESVYIEAEPGDALFFHANLLHASDANKSQNSRRTLIVCFNTKSNN
;
A
#
# COMPACT_ATOMS: atom_id res chain seq x y z
N MET A 1 -8.96 -17.73 -12.38
CA MET A 1 -9.89 -17.36 -11.31
C MET A 1 -10.30 -15.92 -11.58
N SER A 2 -11.54 -15.48 -11.33
CA SER A 2 -11.86 -14.04 -11.51
C SER A 2 -11.17 -13.23 -10.40
N ASP A 3 -10.79 -11.99 -10.69
CA ASP A 3 -10.09 -11.10 -9.74
C ASP A 3 -10.83 -10.98 -8.41
N ILE A 4 -12.18 -10.87 -8.44
CA ILE A 4 -12.98 -10.80 -7.20
C ILE A 4 -12.87 -12.07 -6.35
N LYS A 5 -12.84 -13.25 -6.96
CA LYS A 5 -12.64 -14.51 -6.22
C LYS A 5 -11.25 -14.57 -5.61
N GLU A 6 -10.25 -14.06 -6.30
CA GLU A 6 -8.88 -13.97 -5.80
C GLU A 6 -8.79 -12.99 -4.63
N PHE A 7 -9.38 -11.79 -4.77
CA PHE A 7 -9.42 -10.80 -3.70
C PHE A 7 -10.12 -11.34 -2.44
N ILE A 8 -11.29 -11.98 -2.59
CA ILE A 8 -12.04 -12.57 -1.47
C ILE A 8 -11.25 -13.71 -0.79
N SER A 9 -10.55 -14.56 -1.55
CA SER A 9 -9.84 -15.71 -0.97
C SER A 9 -8.48 -15.33 -0.40
N ASN A 10 -7.73 -14.48 -1.07
CA ASN A 10 -6.34 -14.15 -0.73
C ASN A 10 -6.20 -12.83 0.04
N GLY A 11 -7.19 -11.93 -0.05
CA GLY A 11 -7.14 -10.57 0.47
C GLY A 11 -6.41 -9.60 -0.44
N PHE A 12 -5.96 -10.05 -1.60
CA PHE A 12 -5.28 -9.22 -2.59
C PHE A 12 -5.38 -9.80 -4.00
N VAL A 13 -5.14 -8.94 -5.00
CA VAL A 13 -4.98 -9.31 -6.40
C VAL A 13 -3.95 -8.40 -7.08
N ILE A 14 -3.17 -8.96 -8.00
CA ILE A 14 -2.18 -8.21 -8.79
C ILE A 14 -2.71 -8.04 -10.21
N LYS A 15 -2.82 -6.81 -10.65
CA LYS A 15 -3.12 -6.44 -12.04
C LYS A 15 -1.82 -6.08 -12.76
N ARG A 16 -1.40 -6.94 -13.67
CA ARG A 16 -0.19 -6.71 -14.46
C ARG A 16 -0.47 -5.66 -15.53
N LYS A 17 0.47 -4.73 -15.72
CA LYS A 17 0.42 -3.66 -16.74
C LYS A 17 -0.89 -2.86 -16.69
N LEU A 18 -1.34 -2.50 -15.47
CA LEU A 18 -2.53 -1.65 -15.30
C LEU A 18 -2.30 -0.27 -15.92
N PHE A 19 -1.08 0.21 -15.85
CA PHE A 19 -0.59 1.41 -16.51
C PHE A 19 0.55 1.06 -17.45
N SER A 20 0.63 1.76 -18.58
CA SER A 20 1.73 1.59 -19.53
C SER A 20 3.03 2.20 -18.99
N ASN A 21 4.17 1.78 -19.53
CA ASN A 21 5.46 2.39 -19.18
C ASN A 21 5.46 3.90 -19.46
N GLU A 22 4.85 4.35 -20.56
CA GLU A 22 4.74 5.77 -20.91
C GLU A 22 3.94 6.57 -19.88
N GLU A 23 2.87 6.00 -19.31
CA GLU A 23 2.10 6.65 -18.23
C GLU A 23 2.92 6.73 -16.95
N ILE A 24 3.65 5.69 -16.61
CA ILE A 24 4.54 5.67 -15.44
C ILE A 24 5.71 6.63 -15.62
N ASP A 25 6.31 6.70 -16.81
CA ASP A 25 7.39 7.63 -17.10
C ASP A 25 6.93 9.09 -16.96
N LYS A 26 5.73 9.43 -17.45
CA LYS A 26 5.14 10.76 -17.26
C LYS A 26 4.93 11.08 -15.78
N LEU A 27 4.43 10.10 -15.00
CA LEU A 27 4.25 10.27 -13.56
C LEU A 27 5.59 10.45 -12.85
N ASN A 28 6.61 9.68 -13.21
CA ASN A 28 7.95 9.78 -12.66
C ASN A 28 8.60 11.14 -12.95
N GLN A 29 8.45 11.67 -14.16
CA GLN A 29 8.90 13.02 -14.53
C GLN A 29 8.17 14.08 -13.69
N TYR A 30 6.85 13.92 -13.53
CA TYR A 30 6.06 14.85 -12.72
C TYR A 30 6.50 14.85 -11.25
N ILE A 31 6.75 13.66 -10.67
CA ILE A 31 7.26 13.50 -9.30
C ILE A 31 8.61 14.22 -9.15
N ALA A 32 9.55 14.04 -10.09
CA ALA A 32 10.86 14.67 -10.05
C ALA A 32 10.77 16.20 -10.04
N ILE A 33 9.91 16.79 -10.89
CA ILE A 33 9.68 18.23 -10.94
C ILE A 33 9.08 18.75 -9.63
N ARG A 34 8.19 17.98 -8.99
CA ARG A 34 7.55 18.39 -7.73
C ARG A 34 8.46 18.25 -6.52
N GLN A 35 9.32 17.26 -6.47
CA GLN A 35 10.31 17.11 -5.39
C GLN A 35 11.22 18.32 -5.27
N ASP A 36 11.59 18.93 -6.40
CA ASP A 36 12.40 20.17 -6.40
C ASP A 36 11.65 21.39 -5.85
N LYS A 37 10.31 21.38 -5.89
CA LYS A 37 9.47 22.52 -5.50
C LYS A 37 8.83 22.37 -4.12
N GLU A 38 8.53 21.17 -3.70
CA GLU A 38 7.83 20.90 -2.45
C GLU A 38 8.76 20.15 -1.48
N LYS A 39 9.16 20.81 -0.40
CA LYS A 39 9.80 20.19 0.78
C LYS A 39 8.80 19.33 1.59
N SER A 40 7.86 18.68 0.92
CA SER A 40 6.74 17.93 1.56
C SER A 40 7.09 16.49 1.90
N ALA A 41 8.20 15.98 1.36
CA ALA A 41 8.67 14.65 1.69
C ALA A 41 9.19 14.60 3.14
N ARG A 42 8.60 13.75 3.96
CA ARG A 42 9.00 13.56 5.36
C ARG A 42 9.74 12.26 5.52
N GLU A 43 10.87 12.31 6.22
CA GLU A 43 11.45 11.08 6.76
C GLU A 43 10.52 10.51 7.84
N THR A 44 10.23 9.22 7.74
CA THR A 44 9.51 8.46 8.75
C THR A 44 10.46 7.41 9.30
N THR A 45 10.57 7.35 10.62
CA THR A 45 11.36 6.31 11.29
C THR A 45 10.51 5.06 11.44
N THR A 46 11.05 3.92 11.06
CA THR A 46 10.48 2.60 11.26
C THR A 46 11.36 1.81 12.24
N SER A 47 10.92 0.65 12.66
CA SER A 47 11.70 -0.24 13.56
C SER A 47 13.04 -0.67 12.95
N THR A 48 13.15 -0.69 11.61
CA THR A 48 14.31 -1.19 10.86
C THR A 48 15.12 -0.10 10.17
N GLY A 49 14.75 1.18 10.35
CA GLY A 49 15.46 2.31 9.75
C GLY A 49 14.55 3.46 9.39
N LYS A 50 14.95 4.25 8.42
CA LYS A 50 14.19 5.40 7.92
C LYS A 50 13.68 5.12 6.52
N LEU A 51 12.63 5.81 6.13
CA LEU A 51 12.15 5.89 4.76
C LEU A 51 11.57 7.29 4.50
N THR A 52 11.43 7.62 3.24
CA THR A 52 10.85 8.90 2.82
C THR A 52 9.43 8.70 2.31
N MET A 53 8.50 9.54 2.76
CA MET A 53 7.10 9.46 2.40
C MET A 53 6.49 10.86 2.22
N THR A 54 5.63 11.01 1.22
CA THR A 54 4.71 12.16 1.09
C THR A 54 3.28 11.63 1.10
N MET A 55 2.38 12.28 1.83
CA MET A 55 0.98 11.88 1.93
C MET A 55 0.05 13.08 1.76
N TRP A 56 -1.12 12.84 1.14
CA TRP A 56 -2.19 13.83 0.98
C TRP A 56 -3.58 13.16 1.06
N ASN A 57 -4.57 13.93 1.58
CA ASN A 57 -5.89 13.40 1.92
C ASN A 57 -6.98 13.72 0.87
N HIS A 58 -6.68 14.52 -0.14
CA HIS A 58 -7.64 14.86 -1.18
C HIS A 58 -7.05 14.60 -2.55
N PRO A 59 -7.84 14.05 -3.49
CA PRO A 59 -7.38 13.99 -4.88
C PRO A 59 -7.11 15.40 -5.37
N SER A 60 -5.92 15.62 -5.89
CA SER A 60 -5.56 16.89 -6.51
C SER A 60 -6.09 16.94 -7.95
N GLU A 61 -6.18 18.15 -8.54
CA GLU A 61 -6.55 18.33 -9.95
C GLU A 61 -5.39 18.03 -10.92
N ASP A 62 -4.24 17.67 -10.39
CA ASP A 62 -3.01 17.39 -11.12
C ASP A 62 -2.89 15.91 -11.55
N LEU A 63 -1.69 15.52 -11.97
CA LEU A 63 -1.42 14.16 -12.43
C LEU A 63 -1.62 13.11 -11.30
N PHE A 64 -1.35 13.45 -10.04
CA PHE A 64 -1.61 12.55 -8.91
C PHE A 64 -3.12 12.28 -8.76
N GLY A 65 -3.94 13.34 -8.86
CA GLY A 65 -5.38 13.21 -8.82
C GLY A 65 -5.92 12.35 -9.97
N LYS A 66 -5.38 12.54 -11.19
CA LYS A 66 -5.75 11.71 -12.34
C LYS A 66 -5.42 10.24 -12.18
N PHE A 67 -4.35 9.90 -11.46
CA PHE A 67 -4.04 8.51 -11.12
C PHE A 67 -4.96 8.00 -10.02
N SER A 68 -5.13 8.75 -8.92
CA SER A 68 -5.92 8.31 -7.77
C SER A 68 -7.42 8.20 -8.04
N THR A 69 -7.95 8.90 -9.05
CA THR A 69 -9.36 8.82 -9.46
C THR A 69 -9.57 8.05 -10.76
N ASN A 70 -8.54 7.35 -11.26
CA ASN A 70 -8.62 6.63 -12.53
C ASN A 70 -9.62 5.46 -12.44
N GLU A 71 -10.50 5.35 -13.43
CA GLU A 71 -11.50 4.27 -13.47
C GLU A 71 -10.88 2.86 -13.44
N ARG A 72 -9.65 2.69 -13.93
CA ARG A 72 -8.92 1.41 -13.85
C ARG A 72 -8.60 1.00 -12.40
N ILE A 73 -8.67 1.96 -11.46
CA ILE A 73 -8.50 1.70 -10.02
C ILE A 73 -9.88 1.71 -9.34
N VAL A 74 -10.68 2.75 -9.56
CA VAL A 74 -11.95 2.95 -8.85
C VAL A 74 -12.92 1.80 -9.10
N LYS A 75 -13.15 1.42 -10.37
CA LYS A 75 -14.10 0.33 -10.69
C LYS A 75 -13.73 -1.02 -10.07
N PRO A 76 -12.47 -1.49 -10.12
CA PRO A 76 -12.09 -2.69 -9.36
C PRO A 76 -12.31 -2.55 -7.85
N MET A 77 -12.03 -1.37 -7.25
CA MET A 77 -12.26 -1.16 -5.82
C MET A 77 -13.73 -1.30 -5.45
N GLU A 78 -14.64 -0.70 -6.23
CA GLU A 78 -16.09 -0.83 -6.04
C GLU A 78 -16.55 -2.30 -6.13
N ILE A 79 -15.98 -3.05 -7.07
CA ILE A 79 -16.29 -4.47 -7.21
C ILE A 79 -15.75 -5.29 -6.01
N PHE A 80 -14.53 -5.01 -5.56
CA PHE A 80 -13.90 -5.74 -4.47
C PHE A 80 -14.54 -5.47 -3.11
N LEU A 81 -14.98 -4.22 -2.88
CA LEU A 81 -15.60 -3.79 -1.64
C LEU A 81 -17.14 -3.88 -1.70
N ASN A 82 -17.72 -4.18 -2.88
CA ASN A 82 -19.15 -4.29 -3.11
C ASN A 82 -19.93 -3.03 -2.69
N ASP A 83 -19.36 -1.85 -2.90
CA ASP A 83 -19.96 -0.55 -2.59
C ASP A 83 -19.30 0.54 -3.43
N GLU A 84 -19.92 1.71 -3.55
CA GLU A 84 -19.28 2.90 -4.06
C GLU A 84 -18.14 3.33 -3.13
N VAL A 85 -17.03 3.78 -3.72
CA VAL A 85 -15.84 4.18 -2.96
C VAL A 85 -15.53 5.65 -3.11
N TYR A 86 -14.84 6.21 -2.11
CA TYR A 86 -14.22 7.52 -2.21
C TYR A 86 -12.74 7.46 -1.86
N HIS A 87 -11.98 8.40 -2.37
CA HIS A 87 -10.56 8.55 -2.08
C HIS A 87 -10.37 8.91 -0.60
N TYR A 88 -9.69 8.06 0.15
CA TYR A 88 -9.41 8.28 1.56
C TYR A 88 -8.10 9.06 1.76
N HIS A 89 -7.01 8.56 1.22
CA HIS A 89 -5.74 9.28 1.09
C HIS A 89 -4.85 8.64 0.02
N SER A 90 -3.83 9.38 -0.40
CA SER A 90 -2.73 8.85 -1.21
C SER A 90 -1.39 9.15 -0.57
N LYS A 91 -0.40 8.32 -0.88
CA LYS A 91 1.00 8.51 -0.47
C LYS A 91 1.95 7.99 -1.52
N ILE A 92 3.12 8.61 -1.62
CA ILE A 92 4.27 8.05 -2.33
C ILE A 92 5.29 7.64 -1.29
N ILE A 93 5.77 6.42 -1.40
CA ILE A 93 6.87 5.91 -0.59
C ILE A 93 8.09 5.78 -1.47
N TRP A 94 9.18 6.40 -1.03
CA TRP A 94 10.52 6.21 -1.55
C TRP A 94 11.27 5.26 -0.63
N LYS A 95 11.74 4.17 -1.16
CA LYS A 95 12.62 3.25 -0.46
C LYS A 95 13.97 3.28 -1.17
N ASN A 96 14.86 4.16 -0.69
CA ASN A 96 16.20 4.33 -1.25
C ASN A 96 17.15 3.22 -0.78
N PRO A 97 18.31 3.03 -1.43
CA PRO A 97 19.33 2.12 -0.95
C PRO A 97 19.65 2.36 0.55
N GLY A 98 19.55 1.31 1.36
CA GLY A 98 19.78 1.37 2.80
C GLY A 98 18.57 1.80 3.64
N ASP A 99 17.45 2.20 3.02
CA ASP A 99 16.23 2.51 3.77
C ASP A 99 15.65 1.25 4.44
N GLY A 100 15.01 1.46 5.59
CA GLY A 100 14.37 0.42 6.38
C GLY A 100 13.13 -0.18 5.74
N GLY A 101 12.56 -1.18 6.41
CA GLY A 101 11.30 -1.82 6.05
C GLY A 101 10.14 -1.31 6.87
N PHE A 102 8.99 -1.91 6.66
CA PHE A 102 7.83 -1.83 7.53
C PHE A 102 7.57 -3.18 8.17
N ASP A 103 7.34 -3.20 9.48
CA ASP A 103 6.93 -4.40 10.20
C ASP A 103 5.51 -4.84 9.80
N TRP A 104 5.15 -6.05 10.19
CA TRP A 104 3.81 -6.58 9.94
C TRP A 104 2.72 -5.70 10.54
N HIS A 105 1.81 -5.23 9.71
CA HIS A 105 0.69 -4.39 10.10
C HIS A 105 -0.52 -4.60 9.19
N GLN A 106 -1.64 -4.08 9.63
CA GLN A 106 -2.86 -3.89 8.84
C GLN A 106 -3.08 -2.40 8.66
N ASP A 107 -3.40 -1.94 7.48
CA ASP A 107 -3.80 -0.53 7.27
C ASP A 107 -4.97 -0.15 8.19
N TYR A 108 -5.94 -1.05 8.36
CA TYR A 108 -7.07 -0.84 9.26
C TYR A 108 -6.68 -0.74 10.74
N GLY A 109 -5.51 -1.22 11.12
CA GLY A 109 -4.95 -1.01 12.46
C GLY A 109 -4.77 0.46 12.80
N TYR A 110 -4.44 1.28 11.81
CA TYR A 110 -4.35 2.75 11.91
C TYR A 110 -5.72 3.40 11.73
N TRP A 111 -6.47 3.01 10.70
CA TRP A 111 -7.70 3.68 10.29
C TRP A 111 -8.85 3.49 11.28
N TYR A 112 -8.84 2.39 12.00
CA TYR A 112 -9.76 2.16 13.13
C TYR A 112 -9.74 3.31 14.16
N HIS A 113 -8.57 3.88 14.42
CA HIS A 113 -8.40 5.01 15.32
C HIS A 113 -8.80 6.36 14.69
N ASN A 114 -9.06 6.39 13.40
CA ASN A 114 -9.53 7.54 12.64
C ASN A 114 -11.07 7.51 12.44
N ALA A 115 -11.78 6.81 13.32
CA ALA A 115 -13.24 6.64 13.30
C ALA A 115 -13.82 5.87 12.10
N CYS A 116 -13.01 5.14 11.33
CA CYS A 116 -13.54 4.19 10.35
C CYS A 116 -14.13 2.98 11.09
N LEU A 117 -15.46 2.82 11.03
CA LEU A 117 -16.16 1.80 11.84
C LEU A 117 -15.88 0.37 11.36
N TYR A 118 -15.77 0.18 10.05
CA TYR A 118 -15.62 -1.12 9.41
C TYR A 118 -14.35 -1.17 8.57
N PRO A 119 -13.77 -2.37 8.36
CA PRO A 119 -12.62 -2.56 7.48
C PRO A 119 -12.98 -2.59 5.99
N ASP A 120 -14.11 -1.98 5.60
CA ASP A 120 -14.59 -1.93 4.23
C ASP A 120 -13.79 -0.91 3.42
N MET A 121 -12.50 -1.11 3.43
CA MET A 121 -11.46 -0.26 2.86
C MET A 121 -10.41 -1.11 2.15
N ALA A 122 -9.79 -0.53 1.14
CA ALA A 122 -8.72 -1.19 0.41
C ALA A 122 -7.69 -0.19 -0.14
N SER A 123 -6.50 -0.71 -0.41
CA SER A 123 -5.38 0.05 -0.98
C SER A 123 -5.02 -0.48 -2.37
N CYS A 124 -4.64 0.44 -3.26
CA CYS A 124 -4.00 0.14 -4.54
C CYS A 124 -2.55 0.63 -4.52
N PHE A 125 -1.59 -0.28 -4.63
CA PHE A 125 -0.17 0.03 -4.78
C PHE A 125 0.19 -0.01 -6.25
N ILE A 126 0.59 1.12 -6.82
CA ILE A 126 1.05 1.25 -8.21
C ILE A 126 2.58 1.29 -8.19
N MET A 127 3.20 0.34 -8.87
CA MET A 127 4.65 0.25 -8.93
C MET A 127 5.18 1.31 -9.90
N LEU A 128 5.97 2.25 -9.38
CA LEU A 128 6.65 3.28 -10.18
C LEU A 128 8.02 2.79 -10.64
N ASP A 129 8.62 1.90 -9.88
CA ASP A 129 9.87 1.22 -10.17
C ASP A 129 9.67 -0.29 -10.03
N LYS A 130 10.59 -1.08 -10.61
CA LYS A 130 10.62 -2.52 -10.40
C LYS A 130 10.73 -2.83 -8.91
N ALA A 131 9.87 -3.72 -8.43
CA ALA A 131 9.84 -4.21 -7.06
C ALA A 131 10.28 -5.67 -6.99
N ASN A 132 11.26 -5.97 -6.14
CA ASN A 132 11.76 -7.32 -5.88
C ASN A 132 12.19 -7.46 -4.41
N LYS A 133 12.55 -8.67 -4.01
CA LYS A 133 12.95 -8.95 -2.61
C LYS A 133 14.16 -8.11 -2.19
N GLU A 134 15.13 -7.93 -3.06
CA GLU A 134 16.37 -7.24 -2.73
C GLU A 134 16.14 -5.74 -2.42
N ASN A 135 15.22 -5.08 -3.17
CA ASN A 135 14.89 -3.68 -2.94
C ASN A 135 13.70 -3.49 -1.98
N GLY A 136 13.35 -4.52 -1.22
CA GLY A 136 12.35 -4.48 -0.18
C GLY A 136 10.92 -4.33 -0.71
N CYS A 137 10.52 -5.14 -1.69
CA CYS A 137 9.13 -5.19 -2.15
C CYS A 137 8.18 -5.56 -1.00
N LEU A 138 6.89 -5.29 -1.20
CA LEU A 138 5.87 -5.69 -0.24
C LEU A 138 5.85 -7.21 -0.09
N LYS A 139 5.60 -7.68 1.14
CA LYS A 139 5.24 -9.07 1.43
C LYS A 139 3.90 -9.10 2.17
N VAL A 140 3.11 -10.11 1.92
CA VAL A 140 1.77 -10.27 2.49
C VAL A 140 1.58 -11.66 3.08
N LEU A 141 0.76 -11.79 4.12
CA LEU A 141 0.26 -13.08 4.57
C LEU A 141 -1.06 -13.39 3.87
N LYS A 142 -1.01 -14.27 2.88
CA LYS A 142 -2.13 -14.62 2.02
C LYS A 142 -3.34 -15.11 2.80
N GLY A 143 -4.49 -14.46 2.62
CA GLY A 143 -5.74 -14.80 3.29
C GLY A 143 -5.87 -14.28 4.73
N SER A 144 -4.88 -13.56 5.25
CA SER A 144 -4.87 -13.04 6.61
C SER A 144 -5.91 -11.93 6.87
N HIS A 145 -6.47 -11.31 5.83
CA HIS A 145 -7.54 -10.31 5.99
C HIS A 145 -8.77 -10.87 6.70
N ARG A 146 -8.99 -12.20 6.66
CA ARG A 146 -10.12 -12.88 7.30
C ARG A 146 -9.98 -13.07 8.82
N VAL A 147 -8.82 -12.80 9.40
CA VAL A 147 -8.62 -12.88 10.86
C VAL A 147 -9.20 -11.69 11.62
N GLY A 148 -9.76 -10.71 10.90
CA GLY A 148 -10.25 -9.47 11.49
C GLY A 148 -9.12 -8.52 11.89
N ARG A 149 -9.48 -7.46 12.62
CA ARG A 149 -8.50 -6.49 13.12
C ARG A 149 -7.66 -7.09 14.25
N ILE A 150 -6.36 -6.99 14.09
CA ILE A 150 -5.39 -7.33 15.14
C ILE A 150 -5.07 -6.04 15.93
N SER A 151 -4.78 -6.17 17.22
CA SER A 151 -4.31 -5.04 18.02
C SER A 151 -2.97 -4.54 17.49
N HIS A 152 -2.86 -3.22 17.34
CA HIS A 152 -1.62 -2.55 16.96
C HIS A 152 -1.13 -1.78 18.19
N ALA A 153 0.05 -2.15 18.68
CA ALA A 153 0.70 -1.44 19.77
C ALA A 153 1.25 -0.10 19.26
N ARG A 154 1.11 0.97 20.06
CA ARG A 154 1.91 2.17 19.85
C ARG A 154 3.35 1.83 20.26
N SER A 155 4.24 1.83 19.30
CA SER A 155 5.67 1.80 19.55
C SER A 155 6.18 3.22 19.85
N ASP A 156 7.41 3.33 20.33
CA ASP A 156 8.10 4.63 20.48
C ASP A 156 8.40 5.29 19.12
N THR A 157 8.13 4.59 18.02
CA THR A 157 8.20 5.09 16.66
C THR A 157 6.79 5.43 16.15
N PRO A 158 6.63 6.30 15.13
CA PRO A 158 5.35 6.56 14.46
C PRO A 158 4.70 5.30 13.87
N GLU A 159 5.46 4.24 13.66
CA GLU A 159 5.00 2.97 13.17
C GLU A 159 4.25 2.21 14.27
N GLN A 160 3.04 1.80 13.95
CA GLN A 160 2.26 0.90 14.80
C GLN A 160 2.38 -0.50 14.21
N THR A 161 2.87 -1.43 15.00
CA THR A 161 3.03 -2.82 14.58
C THR A 161 1.92 -3.69 15.14
N ALA A 162 1.49 -4.70 14.39
CA ALA A 162 0.55 -5.68 14.89
C ALA A 162 1.19 -6.52 16.01
N ASP A 163 0.37 -7.04 16.90
CA ASP A 163 0.78 -7.87 18.02
C ASP A 163 1.69 -9.03 17.56
N ASN A 164 2.92 -9.07 18.08
CA ASN A 164 3.98 -9.99 17.63
C ASN A 164 3.65 -11.47 17.91
N GLU A 165 2.97 -11.80 19.01
CA GLU A 165 2.60 -13.18 19.30
C GLU A 165 1.56 -13.65 18.30
N ARG A 166 0.58 -12.79 18.00
CA ARG A 166 -0.43 -13.07 16.99
C ARG A 166 0.18 -13.23 15.60
N ILE A 167 1.12 -12.36 15.22
CA ILE A 167 1.85 -12.46 13.95
C ILE A 167 2.59 -13.79 13.86
N SER A 168 3.35 -14.18 14.87
CA SER A 168 4.10 -15.44 14.89
C SER A 168 3.21 -16.67 14.68
N GLU A 169 1.99 -16.66 15.23
CA GLU A 169 1.03 -17.74 15.01
C GLU A 169 0.42 -17.72 13.59
N LEU A 170 0.23 -16.55 13.03
CA LEU A 170 -0.31 -16.41 11.67
C LEU A 170 0.72 -16.78 10.59
N GLU A 171 1.99 -16.44 10.78
CA GLU A 171 3.07 -16.86 9.87
C GLU A 171 3.22 -18.38 9.76
N LYS A 172 2.87 -19.14 10.80
CA LYS A 172 2.85 -20.61 10.75
C LYS A 172 1.69 -21.18 9.92
N ARG A 173 0.65 -20.40 9.67
CA ARG A 173 -0.63 -20.85 9.10
C ARG A 173 -0.95 -20.25 7.74
N HIS A 174 -0.33 -19.12 7.41
CA HIS A 174 -0.52 -18.38 6.18
C HIS A 174 0.76 -18.32 5.36
N GLU A 175 0.62 -18.51 4.06
CA GLU A 175 1.73 -18.35 3.12
C GLU A 175 2.19 -16.88 3.08
N SER A 176 3.49 -16.65 3.30
CA SER A 176 4.11 -15.35 3.08
C SER A 176 4.48 -15.22 1.61
N VAL A 177 3.90 -14.24 0.93
CA VAL A 177 4.09 -14.00 -0.51
C VAL A 177 4.78 -12.66 -0.72
N TYR A 178 5.92 -12.67 -1.40
CA TYR A 178 6.58 -11.45 -1.87
C TYR A 178 5.91 -10.94 -3.16
N ILE A 179 5.59 -9.67 -3.19
CA ILE A 179 4.92 -9.02 -4.32
C ILE A 179 5.98 -8.43 -5.24
N GLU A 180 6.58 -9.30 -6.04
CA GLU A 180 7.52 -8.87 -7.09
C GLU A 180 6.74 -8.41 -8.32
N ALA A 181 7.07 -7.22 -8.81
CA ALA A 181 6.29 -6.54 -9.84
C ALA A 181 7.14 -5.57 -10.66
N GLU A 182 6.68 -5.32 -11.89
CA GLU A 182 7.29 -4.37 -12.82
C GLU A 182 6.59 -3.01 -12.75
N PRO A 183 7.21 -1.92 -13.23
CA PRO A 183 6.56 -0.61 -13.34
C PRO A 183 5.23 -0.71 -14.10
N GLY A 184 4.19 -0.06 -13.56
CA GLY A 184 2.85 -0.11 -14.13
C GLY A 184 1.98 -1.27 -13.66
N ASP A 185 2.55 -2.27 -12.98
CA ASP A 185 1.75 -3.25 -12.24
C ASP A 185 1.08 -2.58 -11.03
N ALA A 186 -0.06 -3.11 -10.62
CA ALA A 186 -0.77 -2.63 -9.44
C ALA A 186 -1.24 -3.78 -8.56
N LEU A 187 -1.04 -3.63 -7.26
CA LEU A 187 -1.55 -4.53 -6.23
C LEU A 187 -2.76 -3.90 -5.55
N PHE A 188 -3.89 -4.58 -5.57
CA PHE A 188 -5.08 -4.24 -4.80
C PHE A 188 -5.15 -5.14 -3.58
N PHE A 189 -5.35 -4.59 -2.39
CA PHE A 189 -5.46 -5.40 -1.19
C PHE A 189 -6.38 -4.78 -0.12
N HIS A 190 -6.99 -5.68 0.64
CA HIS A 190 -7.94 -5.36 1.69
C HIS A 190 -7.24 -4.72 2.91
N ALA A 191 -7.89 -3.76 3.57
CA ALA A 191 -7.34 -3.03 4.71
C ALA A 191 -6.90 -3.90 5.90
N ASN A 192 -7.50 -5.07 6.07
CA ASN A 192 -7.10 -6.06 7.08
C ASN A 192 -6.02 -7.04 6.62
N LEU A 193 -5.54 -6.97 5.38
CA LEU A 193 -4.46 -7.86 4.95
C LEU A 193 -3.18 -7.52 5.71
N LEU A 194 -2.60 -8.49 6.40
CA LEU A 194 -1.29 -8.34 7.01
C LEU A 194 -0.23 -8.22 5.92
N HIS A 195 0.52 -7.14 6.01
CA HIS A 195 1.59 -6.86 5.06
C HIS A 195 2.78 -6.20 5.76
N ALA A 196 3.93 -6.37 5.15
CA ALA A 196 5.21 -5.86 5.62
C ALA A 196 6.14 -5.58 4.44
N SER A 197 7.30 -5.03 4.69
CA SER A 197 8.37 -4.97 3.68
C SER A 197 9.73 -5.00 4.35
N ASP A 198 10.68 -5.68 3.73
CA ASP A 198 12.05 -5.71 4.21
C ASP A 198 12.80 -4.41 3.86
N ALA A 199 13.97 -4.19 4.45
CA ALA A 199 14.85 -3.09 4.09
C ALA A 199 15.32 -3.19 2.62
N ASN A 200 15.60 -2.07 2.00
CA ASN A 200 16.21 -2.04 0.67
C ASN A 200 17.72 -2.29 0.77
N LYS A 201 18.14 -3.48 0.38
CA LYS A 201 19.56 -3.91 0.35
C LYS A 201 20.20 -3.73 -1.03
N SER A 202 19.43 -3.28 -2.02
CA SER A 202 19.89 -3.06 -3.40
C SER A 202 20.53 -1.68 -3.56
N GLN A 203 21.09 -1.44 -4.74
CA GLN A 203 21.61 -0.13 -5.14
C GLN A 203 20.56 0.75 -5.84
N ASN A 204 19.32 0.27 -5.97
CA ASN A 204 18.25 0.96 -6.70
C ASN A 204 17.14 1.41 -5.75
N SER A 205 16.66 2.63 -5.94
CA SER A 205 15.46 3.11 -5.25
C SER A 205 14.21 2.37 -5.76
N ARG A 206 13.23 2.20 -4.87
CA ARG A 206 11.92 1.66 -5.20
C ARG A 206 10.83 2.62 -4.74
N ARG A 207 10.10 3.19 -5.70
CA ARG A 207 8.99 4.09 -5.43
C ARG A 207 7.66 3.39 -5.70
N THR A 208 6.69 3.72 -4.89
CA THR A 208 5.32 3.20 -5.01
C THR A 208 4.33 4.33 -4.76
N LEU A 209 3.39 4.55 -5.68
CA LEU A 209 2.21 5.38 -5.43
C LEU A 209 1.12 4.50 -4.83
N ILE A 210 0.61 4.91 -3.67
CA ILE A 210 -0.41 4.21 -2.92
C ILE A 210 -1.66 5.07 -2.89
N VAL A 211 -2.80 4.48 -3.26
CA VAL A 211 -4.11 5.12 -3.20
C VAL A 211 -5.03 4.26 -2.34
N CYS A 212 -5.56 4.85 -1.29
CA CYS A 212 -6.44 4.17 -0.34
C CYS A 212 -7.88 4.67 -0.51
N PHE A 213 -8.81 3.74 -0.43
CA PHE A 213 -10.25 3.99 -0.60
C PHE A 213 -11.03 3.50 0.61
N ASN A 214 -12.08 4.25 0.95
CA ASN A 214 -13.11 3.82 1.87
C ASN A 214 -14.44 3.70 1.11
N THR A 215 -15.33 2.83 1.58
CA THR A 215 -16.69 2.74 1.05
C THR A 215 -17.56 3.89 1.53
N LYS A 216 -18.54 4.28 0.73
CA LYS A 216 -19.49 5.36 1.10
C LYS A 216 -20.38 4.98 2.29
N SER A 217 -20.68 3.71 2.46
CA SER A 217 -21.47 3.22 3.60
C SER A 217 -20.68 3.17 4.91
N ASN A 218 -19.37 3.30 4.88
CA ASN A 218 -18.47 3.30 6.05
C ASN A 218 -18.11 4.73 6.53
N ASN A 219 -19.07 5.64 6.44
CA ASN A 219 -18.94 7.03 6.88
C ASN A 219 -19.40 7.21 8.32
#